data_80ef41e2816f5b3052650421c4dd0775
#
_entry.id   80ef41e2816f5b3052650421c4dd0775
#
_cell.length_a   1.000
_cell.length_b   1.000
_cell.length_c   1.000
_cell.angle_alpha   90.00
_cell.angle_beta   90.00
_cell.angle_gamma   90.00
#
_symmetry.space_group_name_H-M   'P 1'
#
loop_
_entity.id
_entity.type
_entity.pdbx_description
1 polymer ?
#
loop_
_entity_poly.entity_id
_entity_poly.type
_entity_poly.pdbx_seq_one_letter_code
_entity_poly.pdbx_strand_id
1 'polypeptide(L)'
;MSRYKEICGCIHIHYPIKKLEKTFISLAQDGQAAGIDFLIINSHTPNKKIATYVKLFDKEGYYGRTLVINGEEAEDRLQQNHLLIIGGKKWYGNRDNISQVFSEIKNSGCLSFIAHPEGFHKFFIYRKDYRWDNRTLNDFNGIEIWSLLFDWAKFTRIYNLPIRYFCLPRNLKGPSSSLLSLWDSLAQKKTTVGIAGLDIHLLPFFLRCLDINNKFKYSNIFKVLRNHILLEEELVFKPEEDKQKIFNALRKGHLFFSNDYLSDSSGFYFGSEDGYIIMGDTINIGRPLVVKNPVSALTRLVFNGRILWENQIKTTVFVPGHPGVYRIEVFYQGLPWIFSNHISIR
;
A
#
# COMPACT_ATOMS: atom_id res chain seq x y z
N MET A 1 -12.23 -5.74 23.03
CA MET A 1 -11.05 -6.17 22.26
C MET A 1 -11.49 -6.28 20.80
N SER A 2 -10.65 -5.88 19.83
CA SER A 2 -10.99 -6.02 18.41
C SER A 2 -11.27 -7.47 18.08
N ARG A 3 -12.36 -7.74 17.35
CA ARG A 3 -12.68 -9.05 16.78
C ARG A 3 -11.69 -9.46 15.70
N TYR A 4 -11.06 -8.47 15.08
CA TYR A 4 -10.14 -8.65 13.96
C TYR A 4 -8.74 -8.98 14.43
N LYS A 5 -8.04 -9.78 13.61
CA LYS A 5 -6.63 -10.15 13.76
C LYS A 5 -5.79 -9.29 12.83
N GLU A 6 -4.87 -8.56 13.39
CA GLU A 6 -3.96 -7.70 12.63
C GLU A 6 -2.79 -8.52 12.10
N ILE A 7 -2.51 -8.38 10.82
CA ILE A 7 -1.31 -8.87 10.14
C ILE A 7 -0.65 -7.72 9.38
N CYS A 8 0.66 -7.83 9.17
CA CYS A 8 1.46 -6.78 8.55
C CYS A 8 2.10 -7.26 7.25
N GLY A 9 2.04 -6.44 6.20
CA GLY A 9 2.63 -6.79 4.91
C GLY A 9 3.09 -5.62 4.07
N CYS A 10 3.91 -5.95 3.06
CA CYS A 10 4.40 -5.00 2.07
C CYS A 10 3.85 -5.33 0.69
N ILE A 11 3.50 -4.29 -0.06
CA ILE A 11 2.91 -4.37 -1.40
C ILE A 11 3.80 -3.57 -2.37
N HIS A 12 3.70 -3.85 -3.66
CA HIS A 12 4.43 -3.18 -4.73
C HIS A 12 5.94 -3.36 -4.60
N ILE A 13 6.37 -4.61 -4.74
CA ILE A 13 7.77 -5.00 -4.63
C ILE A 13 8.24 -5.50 -5.98
N HIS A 14 9.35 -4.92 -6.48
CA HIS A 14 10.04 -5.41 -7.67
C HIS A 14 11.23 -6.27 -7.31
N TYR A 15 11.56 -7.22 -8.16
CA TYR A 15 12.73 -8.07 -7.98
C TYR A 15 13.42 -8.38 -9.31
N PRO A 16 14.73 -8.66 -9.30
CA PRO A 16 15.45 -9.03 -10.51
C PRO A 16 15.12 -10.47 -10.91
N ILE A 17 14.61 -10.61 -12.10
CA ILE A 17 14.00 -11.81 -12.68
C ILE A 17 14.97 -12.98 -12.90
N LYS A 18 16.28 -12.77 -12.81
CA LYS A 18 17.27 -13.75 -13.26
C LYS A 18 17.39 -15.03 -12.42
N LYS A 19 16.81 -15.09 -11.21
CA LYS A 19 16.93 -16.24 -10.28
C LYS A 19 15.65 -16.42 -9.44
N LEU A 20 14.54 -16.69 -10.10
CA LEU A 20 13.16 -16.58 -9.59
C LEU A 20 12.91 -17.26 -8.24
N GLU A 21 13.20 -18.55 -8.09
CA GLU A 21 12.88 -19.29 -6.87
C GLU A 21 13.74 -18.86 -5.67
N LYS A 22 15.05 -18.68 -5.89
CA LYS A 22 15.95 -18.15 -4.86
C LYS A 22 15.57 -16.76 -4.41
N THR A 23 14.88 -15.99 -5.28
CA THR A 23 14.45 -14.65 -4.97
C THR A 23 13.26 -14.62 -4.02
N PHE A 24 12.25 -15.49 -4.19
CA PHE A 24 11.11 -15.58 -3.26
C PHE A 24 11.57 -16.02 -1.88
N ILE A 25 12.44 -17.01 -1.80
CA ILE A 25 13.06 -17.43 -0.53
C ILE A 25 13.79 -16.27 0.15
N SER A 26 14.62 -15.55 -0.61
CA SER A 26 15.39 -14.41 -0.07
C SER A 26 14.48 -13.27 0.39
N LEU A 27 13.45 -12.92 -0.39
CA LEU A 27 12.48 -11.87 -0.01
C LEU A 27 11.70 -12.27 1.24
N ALA A 28 11.28 -13.54 1.34
CA ALA A 28 10.59 -14.03 2.53
C ALA A 28 11.49 -14.02 3.76
N GLN A 29 12.78 -14.38 3.63
CA GLN A 29 13.76 -14.27 4.71
C GLN A 29 13.95 -12.83 5.18
N ASP A 30 14.07 -11.88 4.23
CA ASP A 30 14.12 -10.44 4.54
C ASP A 30 12.79 -9.96 5.18
N GLY A 31 11.65 -10.49 4.74
CA GLY A 31 10.33 -10.26 5.33
C GLY A 31 10.25 -10.73 6.77
N GLN A 32 10.66 -11.96 7.05
CA GLN A 32 10.70 -12.51 8.41
C GLN A 32 11.61 -11.70 9.34
N ALA A 33 12.79 -11.30 8.85
CA ALA A 33 13.71 -10.45 9.61
C ALA A 33 13.13 -9.05 9.89
N ALA A 34 12.16 -8.63 9.10
CA ALA A 34 11.42 -7.38 9.27
C ALA A 34 10.09 -7.56 10.05
N GLY A 35 9.67 -8.79 10.39
CA GLY A 35 8.40 -9.06 11.05
C GLY A 35 7.19 -8.94 10.10
N ILE A 36 7.34 -9.36 8.83
CA ILE A 36 6.31 -9.27 7.80
C ILE A 36 5.59 -10.61 7.63
N ASP A 37 4.26 -10.61 7.68
CA ASP A 37 3.43 -11.80 7.50
C ASP A 37 3.20 -12.12 6.02
N PHE A 38 3.08 -11.10 5.14
CA PHE A 38 2.88 -11.30 3.71
C PHE A 38 3.63 -10.28 2.86
N LEU A 39 4.01 -10.70 1.65
CA LEU A 39 4.61 -9.87 0.62
C LEU A 39 3.79 -10.00 -0.66
N ILE A 40 3.41 -8.89 -1.28
CA ILE A 40 2.80 -8.86 -2.61
C ILE A 40 3.82 -8.29 -3.59
N ILE A 41 4.26 -9.14 -4.50
CA ILE A 41 5.26 -8.82 -5.51
C ILE A 41 4.55 -8.38 -6.77
N ASN A 42 4.82 -7.17 -7.24
CA ASN A 42 4.23 -6.60 -8.44
C ASN A 42 5.33 -6.25 -9.45
N SER A 43 5.80 -7.24 -10.20
CA SER A 43 6.80 -6.99 -11.23
C SER A 43 6.16 -6.46 -12.51
N HIS A 44 6.91 -5.64 -13.24
CA HIS A 44 6.48 -5.21 -14.58
C HIS A 44 6.30 -6.38 -15.52
N THR A 45 5.36 -6.24 -16.45
CA THR A 45 5.14 -7.24 -17.50
C THR A 45 6.39 -7.36 -18.37
N PRO A 46 6.94 -8.56 -18.54
CA PRO A 46 8.12 -8.74 -19.37
C PRO A 46 7.79 -8.62 -20.84
N ASN A 47 8.59 -7.84 -21.58
CA ASN A 47 8.46 -7.74 -23.04
C ASN A 47 8.79 -9.05 -23.76
N LYS A 48 9.51 -9.97 -23.11
CA LYS A 48 9.94 -11.27 -23.64
C LYS A 48 9.76 -12.35 -22.58
N LYS A 49 9.41 -13.58 -23.00
CA LYS A 49 9.31 -14.77 -22.14
C LYS A 49 8.14 -14.75 -21.13
N ILE A 50 6.99 -14.22 -21.51
CA ILE A 50 5.77 -14.21 -20.68
C ILE A 50 5.49 -15.58 -20.06
N ALA A 51 5.60 -16.67 -20.82
CA ALA A 51 5.36 -18.03 -20.33
C ALA A 51 6.27 -18.44 -19.15
N THR A 52 7.50 -17.88 -19.07
CA THR A 52 8.40 -18.14 -17.94
C THR A 52 7.91 -17.44 -16.69
N TYR A 53 7.30 -16.27 -16.84
CA TYR A 53 6.80 -15.47 -15.73
C TYR A 53 5.47 -15.96 -15.20
N VAL A 54 4.61 -16.48 -16.05
CA VAL A 54 3.34 -17.11 -15.61
C VAL A 54 3.60 -18.23 -14.61
N LYS A 55 4.71 -18.97 -14.75
CA LYS A 55 5.11 -20.00 -13.78
C LYS A 55 5.42 -19.46 -12.37
N LEU A 56 5.54 -18.14 -12.19
CA LEU A 56 5.72 -17.55 -10.87
C LEU A 56 4.45 -17.61 -10.02
N PHE A 57 3.28 -17.59 -10.66
CA PHE A 57 2.02 -17.78 -9.95
C PHE A 57 1.93 -19.16 -9.30
N ASP A 58 2.63 -20.18 -9.87
CA ASP A 58 2.72 -21.52 -9.27
C ASP A 58 3.72 -21.59 -8.10
N LYS A 59 4.48 -20.51 -7.85
CA LYS A 59 5.46 -20.40 -6.76
C LYS A 59 4.97 -19.57 -5.58
N GLU A 60 3.74 -19.09 -5.63
CA GLU A 60 3.11 -18.45 -4.48
C GLU A 60 3.01 -19.41 -3.31
N GLY A 61 3.16 -18.90 -2.10
CA GLY A 61 3.03 -19.72 -0.92
C GLY A 61 3.84 -19.23 0.27
N TYR A 62 3.82 -20.03 1.33
CA TYR A 62 4.61 -19.77 2.51
C TYR A 62 6.07 -20.16 2.30
N TYR A 63 6.96 -19.24 2.60
CA TYR A 63 8.39 -19.45 2.74
C TYR A 63 8.76 -19.12 4.20
N GLY A 64 8.84 -20.16 5.03
CA GLY A 64 8.85 -20.00 6.47
C GLY A 64 7.48 -19.48 6.96
N ARG A 65 7.46 -18.33 7.63
CA ARG A 65 6.21 -17.71 8.14
C ARG A 65 5.65 -16.62 7.25
N THR A 66 6.37 -16.20 6.22
CA THR A 66 5.93 -15.13 5.31
C THR A 66 5.24 -15.72 4.09
N LEU A 67 4.02 -15.29 3.84
CA LEU A 67 3.27 -15.63 2.63
C LEU A 67 3.71 -14.72 1.48
N VAL A 68 4.24 -15.31 0.41
CA VAL A 68 4.62 -14.59 -0.81
C VAL A 68 3.53 -14.77 -1.85
N ILE A 69 2.98 -13.65 -2.30
CA ILE A 69 1.92 -13.55 -3.30
C ILE A 69 2.50 -12.84 -4.52
N ASN A 70 2.27 -13.38 -5.70
CA ASN A 70 2.71 -12.78 -6.94
C ASN A 70 1.56 -12.00 -7.57
N GLY A 71 1.86 -10.82 -8.04
CA GLY A 71 0.98 -9.95 -8.80
C GLY A 71 1.72 -9.37 -10.00
N GLU A 72 1.16 -8.34 -10.58
CA GLU A 72 1.73 -7.65 -11.73
C GLU A 72 1.59 -6.14 -11.53
N GLU A 73 2.60 -5.38 -11.94
CA GLU A 73 2.44 -3.99 -12.31
C GLU A 73 2.26 -3.91 -13.82
N ALA A 74 0.99 -3.89 -14.26
CA ALA A 74 0.64 -3.74 -15.66
C ALA A 74 0.81 -2.27 -16.08
N GLU A 75 1.35 -2.07 -17.28
CA GLU A 75 1.59 -0.74 -17.85
C GLU A 75 1.03 -0.63 -19.27
N ASP A 76 0.72 0.58 -19.72
CA ASP A 76 0.42 0.85 -21.13
C ASP A 76 1.71 0.93 -21.97
N ARG A 77 1.58 1.01 -23.29
CA ARG A 77 2.74 1.14 -24.20
C ARG A 77 3.59 2.37 -23.94
N LEU A 78 3.02 3.45 -23.42
CA LEU A 78 3.73 4.67 -23.08
C LEU A 78 4.41 4.56 -21.72
N GLN A 79 4.15 3.47 -20.99
CA GLN A 79 4.64 3.26 -19.64
C GLN A 79 4.29 4.45 -18.72
N GLN A 80 3.09 4.98 -18.85
CA GLN A 80 2.61 6.11 -18.07
C GLN A 80 1.61 5.67 -17.01
N ASN A 81 0.59 4.88 -17.40
CA ASN A 81 -0.44 4.42 -16.49
C ASN A 81 -0.07 3.04 -15.94
N HIS A 82 0.22 2.97 -14.67
CA HIS A 82 0.59 1.73 -13.98
C HIS A 82 -0.53 1.22 -13.10
N LEU A 83 -0.82 -0.08 -13.18
CA LEU A 83 -1.88 -0.74 -12.43
C LEU A 83 -1.33 -1.97 -11.71
N LEU A 84 -1.43 -1.98 -10.38
CA LEU A 84 -1.14 -3.18 -9.60
C LEU A 84 -2.31 -4.15 -9.73
N ILE A 85 -2.04 -5.36 -10.18
CA ILE A 85 -3.01 -6.46 -10.27
C ILE A 85 -2.59 -7.55 -9.30
N ILE A 86 -3.51 -7.97 -8.44
CA ILE A 86 -3.26 -8.96 -7.38
C ILE A 86 -4.28 -10.09 -7.52
N GLY A 87 -3.83 -11.33 -7.41
CA GLY A 87 -4.68 -12.53 -7.52
C GLY A 87 -4.94 -12.99 -8.95
N GLY A 88 -4.25 -12.41 -9.95
CA GLY A 88 -4.26 -12.89 -11.32
C GLY A 88 -3.45 -14.17 -11.49
N LYS A 89 -3.79 -14.95 -12.53
CA LYS A 89 -3.03 -16.16 -12.94
C LYS A 89 -2.37 -16.00 -14.32
N LYS A 90 -2.41 -14.81 -14.88
CA LYS A 90 -1.81 -14.46 -16.18
C LYS A 90 -1.24 -13.05 -16.11
N TRP A 91 -0.44 -12.68 -17.11
CA TRP A 91 0.07 -11.33 -17.28
C TRP A 91 -0.88 -10.50 -18.17
N TYR A 92 -1.17 -9.28 -17.77
CA TYR A 92 -2.14 -8.37 -18.39
C TYR A 92 -1.51 -7.17 -19.11
N GLY A 93 -0.26 -6.83 -18.81
CA GLY A 93 0.40 -5.63 -19.32
C GLY A 93 0.73 -5.62 -20.81
N ASN A 94 1.41 -4.55 -21.26
CA ASN A 94 1.74 -4.26 -22.67
C ASN A 94 0.51 -4.08 -23.56
N ARG A 95 -0.56 -3.46 -23.05
CA ARG A 95 -1.73 -3.06 -23.84
C ARG A 95 -1.52 -1.67 -24.41
N ASP A 96 -2.21 -1.37 -25.52
CA ASP A 96 -2.21 -0.02 -26.10
C ASP A 96 -2.81 1.00 -25.12
N ASN A 97 -3.82 0.55 -24.36
CA ASN A 97 -4.49 1.34 -23.35
C ASN A 97 -4.77 0.48 -22.11
N ILE A 98 -4.45 1.00 -20.93
CA ILE A 98 -4.67 0.33 -19.65
C ILE A 98 -6.15 0.02 -19.39
N SER A 99 -7.10 0.76 -20.00
CA SER A 99 -8.53 0.48 -19.88
C SER A 99 -8.93 -0.89 -20.41
N GLN A 100 -8.18 -1.48 -21.35
CA GLN A 100 -8.40 -2.84 -21.82
C GLN A 100 -8.14 -3.86 -20.70
N VAL A 101 -7.19 -3.57 -19.83
CA VAL A 101 -6.87 -4.40 -18.68
C VAL A 101 -8.05 -4.43 -17.71
N PHE A 102 -8.70 -3.30 -17.44
CA PHE A 102 -9.86 -3.25 -16.53
C PHE A 102 -10.99 -4.16 -17.00
N SER A 103 -11.29 -4.18 -18.30
CA SER A 103 -12.34 -5.06 -18.85
C SER A 103 -11.99 -6.55 -18.70
N GLU A 104 -10.70 -6.89 -18.82
CA GLU A 104 -10.22 -8.27 -18.66
C GLU A 104 -10.26 -8.74 -17.21
N ILE A 105 -9.96 -7.86 -16.24
CA ILE A 105 -9.91 -8.24 -14.82
C ILE A 105 -11.25 -8.13 -14.10
N LYS A 106 -12.23 -7.38 -14.63
CA LYS A 106 -13.53 -7.11 -14.02
C LYS A 106 -14.22 -8.36 -13.48
N ASN A 107 -14.16 -9.46 -14.24
CA ASN A 107 -14.82 -10.73 -13.92
C ASN A 107 -13.84 -11.82 -13.43
N SER A 108 -12.58 -11.49 -13.23
CA SER A 108 -11.54 -12.46 -12.85
C SER A 108 -11.40 -12.69 -11.35
N GLY A 109 -12.05 -11.85 -10.53
CA GLY A 109 -11.87 -11.84 -9.08
C GLY A 109 -10.58 -11.17 -8.60
N CYS A 110 -9.72 -10.70 -9.52
CA CYS A 110 -8.51 -9.97 -9.19
C CYS A 110 -8.82 -8.65 -8.48
N LEU A 111 -7.84 -8.18 -7.71
CA LEU A 111 -7.83 -6.83 -7.19
C LEU A 111 -6.96 -5.94 -8.08
N SER A 112 -7.36 -4.68 -8.22
CA SER A 112 -6.61 -3.69 -8.99
C SER A 112 -6.46 -2.39 -8.21
N PHE A 113 -5.22 -1.88 -8.17
CA PHE A 113 -4.90 -0.61 -7.53
C PHE A 113 -4.14 0.27 -8.50
N ILE A 114 -4.56 1.53 -8.65
CA ILE A 114 -3.80 2.51 -9.40
C ILE A 114 -2.47 2.74 -8.68
N ALA A 115 -1.36 2.47 -9.35
CA ALA A 115 -0.04 2.67 -8.79
C ALA A 115 0.35 4.15 -8.86
N HIS A 116 0.95 4.66 -7.80
CA HIS A 116 1.57 6.01 -7.70
C HIS A 116 0.97 7.07 -8.66
N PRO A 117 -0.33 7.41 -8.57
CA PRO A 117 -1.04 8.21 -9.58
C PRO A 117 -0.48 9.63 -9.80
N GLU A 118 0.29 10.15 -8.88
CA GLU A 118 1.07 11.40 -9.02
C GLU A 118 2.54 11.15 -9.34
N GLY A 119 2.89 9.94 -9.79
CA GLY A 119 4.26 9.52 -10.04
C GLY A 119 4.97 10.39 -11.06
N PHE A 120 5.93 11.17 -10.60
CA PHE A 120 6.80 11.95 -11.45
C PHE A 120 8.24 11.77 -11.01
N HIS A 121 9.05 11.23 -11.91
CA HIS A 121 10.46 11.01 -11.64
C HIS A 121 11.29 12.06 -12.37
N LYS A 122 12.10 12.81 -11.60
CA LYS A 122 13.10 13.74 -12.12
C LYS A 122 14.42 13.52 -11.40
N PHE A 123 15.34 12.83 -12.05
CA PHE A 123 16.68 12.64 -11.53
C PHE A 123 17.70 13.04 -12.60
N PHE A 124 18.49 14.07 -12.36
CA PHE A 124 19.38 14.70 -13.33
C PHE A 124 18.64 15.16 -14.60
N ILE A 125 19.06 14.64 -15.75
CA ILE A 125 18.43 14.86 -17.05
C ILE A 125 17.28 13.90 -17.33
N TYR A 126 17.17 12.81 -16.56
CA TYR A 126 16.10 11.83 -16.74
C TYR A 126 14.82 12.36 -16.14
N ARG A 127 13.80 12.44 -16.98
CA ARG A 127 12.44 12.81 -16.59
C ARG A 127 11.50 11.77 -17.13
N LYS A 128 10.65 11.21 -16.27
CA LYS A 128 9.55 10.34 -16.70
C LYS A 128 8.29 10.68 -15.92
N ASP A 129 7.21 10.78 -16.64
CA ASP A 129 5.89 11.07 -16.12
C ASP A 129 5.09 9.77 -16.05
N TYR A 130 4.70 9.39 -14.85
CA TYR A 130 3.89 8.22 -14.55
C TYR A 130 2.51 8.62 -14.02
N ARG A 131 2.15 9.91 -14.12
CA ARG A 131 0.86 10.39 -13.63
C ARG A 131 -0.28 9.78 -14.45
N TRP A 132 -1.29 9.33 -13.73
CA TRP A 132 -2.48 8.77 -14.36
C TRP A 132 -3.26 9.80 -15.16
N ASP A 133 -3.72 9.40 -16.34
CA ASP A 133 -4.73 10.15 -17.10
C ASP A 133 -6.10 9.98 -16.41
N ASN A 134 -6.66 11.07 -15.90
CA ASN A 134 -7.93 11.09 -15.17
C ASN A 134 -9.12 10.51 -15.98
N ARG A 135 -9.01 10.37 -17.29
CA ARG A 135 -10.05 9.79 -18.16
C ARG A 135 -10.20 8.29 -18.01
N THR A 136 -9.22 7.61 -17.42
CA THR A 136 -9.20 6.14 -17.27
C THR A 136 -9.50 5.65 -15.85
N LEU A 137 -9.96 6.55 -14.96
CA LEU A 137 -10.27 6.22 -13.55
C LEU A 137 -11.63 5.49 -13.42
N ASN A 138 -11.73 4.25 -13.92
CA ASN A 138 -12.93 3.43 -13.82
C ASN A 138 -12.60 1.99 -13.38
N ASP A 139 -13.52 1.36 -12.64
CA ASP A 139 -13.54 -0.08 -12.31
C ASP A 139 -12.29 -0.65 -11.61
N PHE A 140 -11.64 0.14 -10.71
CA PHE A 140 -10.54 -0.33 -9.84
C PHE A 140 -11.01 -0.47 -8.38
N ASN A 141 -10.28 -1.27 -7.59
CA ASN A 141 -10.55 -1.46 -6.16
C ASN A 141 -9.97 -0.33 -5.29
N GLY A 142 -8.83 0.21 -5.68
CA GLY A 142 -8.17 1.21 -4.85
C GLY A 142 -7.01 1.93 -5.53
N ILE A 143 -6.29 2.67 -4.72
CA ILE A 143 -5.19 3.56 -5.14
C ILE A 143 -4.02 3.38 -4.18
N GLU A 144 -2.82 3.38 -4.70
CA GLU A 144 -1.59 3.53 -3.93
C GLU A 144 -1.46 4.99 -3.48
N ILE A 145 -1.83 5.23 -2.22
CA ILE A 145 -1.87 6.57 -1.63
C ILE A 145 -0.47 7.02 -1.18
N TRP A 146 0.37 6.09 -0.73
CA TRP A 146 1.72 6.39 -0.30
C TRP A 146 2.72 5.45 -0.98
N SER A 147 3.47 5.98 -1.94
CA SER A 147 4.57 5.27 -2.58
C SER A 147 5.89 5.70 -1.97
N LEU A 148 6.64 4.75 -1.40
CA LEU A 148 7.93 5.03 -0.77
C LEU A 148 8.94 5.61 -1.77
N LEU A 149 9.06 4.96 -2.93
CA LEU A 149 10.04 5.40 -3.94
C LEU A 149 9.72 6.81 -4.44
N PHE A 150 8.46 7.09 -4.77
CA PHE A 150 8.07 8.40 -5.32
C PHE A 150 8.13 9.51 -4.26
N ASP A 151 7.75 9.26 -3.02
CA ASP A 151 7.93 10.23 -1.92
C ASP A 151 9.42 10.54 -1.71
N TRP A 152 10.26 9.51 -1.67
CA TRP A 152 11.70 9.70 -1.54
C TRP A 152 12.29 10.44 -2.75
N ALA A 153 11.96 10.04 -3.97
CA ALA A 153 12.51 10.60 -5.20
C ALA A 153 12.05 12.05 -5.45
N LYS A 154 10.78 12.38 -5.15
CA LYS A 154 10.19 13.71 -5.36
C LYS A 154 11.02 14.83 -4.75
N PHE A 155 11.59 14.61 -3.59
CA PHE A 155 12.36 15.61 -2.84
C PHE A 155 13.88 15.38 -2.89
N THR A 156 14.36 14.33 -3.56
CA THR A 156 15.77 14.01 -3.68
C THR A 156 16.41 14.82 -4.81
N ARG A 157 17.54 15.45 -4.51
CA ARG A 157 18.40 16.20 -5.42
C ARG A 157 19.84 15.79 -5.16
N ILE A 158 20.75 16.09 -6.09
CA ILE A 158 22.18 15.73 -5.96
C ILE A 158 22.76 16.28 -4.66
N TYR A 159 22.51 17.55 -4.36
CA TYR A 159 23.08 18.23 -3.19
C TYR A 159 22.54 17.69 -1.85
N ASN A 160 21.36 17.07 -1.83
CA ASN A 160 20.79 16.53 -0.61
C ASN A 160 20.75 14.99 -0.59
N LEU A 161 21.24 14.32 -1.64
CA LEU A 161 21.21 12.87 -1.78
C LEU A 161 21.83 12.15 -0.58
N PRO A 162 23.00 12.55 -0.03
CA PRO A 162 23.55 11.87 1.15
C PRO A 162 22.59 11.92 2.35
N ILE A 163 22.04 13.08 2.67
CA ILE A 163 21.09 13.24 3.78
C ILE A 163 19.83 12.41 3.53
N ARG A 164 19.27 12.48 2.33
CA ARG A 164 18.08 11.72 1.93
C ARG A 164 18.32 10.22 1.98
N TYR A 165 19.52 9.77 1.65
CA TYR A 165 19.92 8.38 1.74
C TYR A 165 20.02 7.91 3.21
N PHE A 166 20.79 8.61 4.04
CA PHE A 166 21.04 8.21 5.43
C PHE A 166 19.78 8.31 6.32
N CYS A 167 18.91 9.26 6.03
CA CYS A 167 17.68 9.51 6.80
C CYS A 167 16.41 9.08 6.04
N LEU A 168 16.51 8.12 5.10
CA LEU A 168 15.41 7.72 4.21
C LEU A 168 14.06 7.62 4.92
N PRO A 169 13.88 6.84 6.00
CA PRO A 169 12.56 6.65 6.59
C PRO A 169 11.98 7.89 7.28
N ARG A 170 12.85 8.76 7.83
CA ARG A 170 12.45 10.01 8.51
C ARG A 170 12.24 11.18 7.55
N ASN A 171 12.68 11.04 6.31
CA ASN A 171 12.57 12.11 5.31
C ASN A 171 11.36 11.94 4.39
N LEU A 172 10.50 10.95 4.65
CA LEU A 172 9.24 10.81 3.95
C LEU A 172 8.28 11.93 4.36
N LYS A 173 7.59 12.50 3.37
CA LYS A 173 6.67 13.63 3.54
C LYS A 173 5.21 13.19 3.58
N GLY A 174 4.94 11.93 3.25
CA GLY A 174 3.60 11.40 3.17
C GLY A 174 2.89 11.69 1.86
N PRO A 175 1.66 11.24 1.73
CA PRO A 175 0.81 11.53 0.59
C PRO A 175 0.60 13.04 0.40
N SER A 176 0.49 13.48 -0.85
CA SER A 176 0.18 14.88 -1.14
C SER A 176 -1.28 15.19 -0.81
N SER A 177 -1.58 16.45 -0.50
CA SER A 177 -2.95 16.89 -0.24
C SER A 177 -3.86 16.70 -1.45
N SER A 178 -3.35 16.87 -2.67
CA SER A 178 -4.08 16.62 -3.91
C SER A 178 -4.49 15.14 -4.06
N LEU A 179 -3.58 14.21 -3.76
CA LEU A 179 -3.86 12.78 -3.81
C LEU A 179 -4.85 12.34 -2.73
N LEU A 180 -4.70 12.87 -1.52
CA LEU A 180 -5.66 12.63 -0.43
C LEU A 180 -7.06 13.16 -0.78
N SER A 181 -7.15 14.37 -1.37
CA SER A 181 -8.43 14.93 -1.82
C SER A 181 -9.06 14.12 -2.96
N LEU A 182 -8.25 13.63 -3.90
CA LEU A 182 -8.71 12.72 -4.95
C LEU A 182 -9.28 11.43 -4.34
N TRP A 183 -8.55 10.81 -3.41
CA TRP A 183 -8.98 9.60 -2.72
C TRP A 183 -10.31 9.81 -1.98
N ASP A 184 -10.43 10.89 -1.21
CA ASP A 184 -11.65 11.26 -0.49
C ASP A 184 -12.83 11.48 -1.45
N SER A 185 -12.61 12.12 -2.59
CA SER A 185 -13.66 12.36 -3.59
C SER A 185 -14.15 11.09 -4.29
N LEU A 186 -13.26 10.13 -4.50
CA LEU A 186 -13.60 8.82 -5.06
C LEU A 186 -14.31 7.95 -4.02
N ALA A 187 -13.86 7.97 -2.77
CA ALA A 187 -14.46 7.21 -1.67
C ALA A 187 -15.91 7.63 -1.38
N GLN A 188 -16.26 8.89 -1.62
CA GLN A 188 -17.66 9.37 -1.53
C GLN A 188 -18.58 8.73 -2.58
N LYS A 189 -18.04 8.28 -3.71
CA LYS A 189 -18.83 7.71 -4.82
C LYS A 189 -18.91 6.20 -4.75
N LYS A 190 -17.81 5.55 -4.41
CA LYS A 190 -17.67 4.09 -4.28
C LYS A 190 -16.57 3.77 -3.28
N THR A 191 -16.62 2.58 -2.68
CA THR A 191 -15.49 2.08 -1.89
C THR A 191 -14.21 2.16 -2.72
N THR A 192 -13.26 2.98 -2.28
CA THR A 192 -11.96 3.16 -2.92
C THR A 192 -10.88 2.95 -1.87
N VAL A 193 -10.19 1.83 -1.95
CA VAL A 193 -9.23 1.41 -0.93
C VAL A 193 -7.89 2.13 -1.11
N GLY A 194 -7.35 2.69 -0.04
CA GLY A 194 -5.99 3.22 -0.02
C GLY A 194 -5.00 2.16 0.47
N ILE A 195 -3.85 2.07 -0.20
CA ILE A 195 -2.72 1.24 0.21
C ILE A 195 -1.43 2.04 0.21
N ALA A 196 -0.41 1.52 0.92
CA ALA A 196 0.97 1.95 0.73
C ALA A 196 1.72 0.93 -0.13
N GLY A 197 2.56 1.43 -1.04
CA GLY A 197 3.44 0.62 -1.86
C GLY A 197 4.90 1.00 -1.66
N LEU A 198 5.78 0.04 -1.84
CA LEU A 198 7.22 0.30 -1.75
C LEU A 198 7.80 0.78 -3.07
N ASP A 199 7.33 0.23 -4.17
CA ASP A 199 7.87 0.43 -5.53
C ASP A 199 9.41 0.26 -5.57
N ILE A 200 9.89 -0.65 -4.73
CA ILE A 200 11.31 -0.82 -4.50
C ILE A 200 11.93 -1.71 -5.56
N HIS A 201 12.89 -1.15 -6.27
CA HIS A 201 13.75 -1.85 -7.20
C HIS A 201 15.11 -2.09 -6.56
N LEU A 202 15.71 -3.26 -6.77
CA LEU A 202 17.11 -3.44 -6.37
C LEU A 202 17.98 -2.41 -7.06
N LEU A 203 18.82 -1.74 -6.27
CA LEU A 203 19.80 -0.81 -6.82
C LEU A 203 20.61 -1.49 -7.93
N PRO A 204 20.86 -0.79 -9.05
CA PRO A 204 21.80 -1.25 -10.06
C PRO A 204 23.13 -1.67 -9.44
N PHE A 205 23.76 -2.70 -9.98
CA PHE A 205 24.97 -3.30 -9.40
C PHE A 205 26.05 -2.27 -9.04
N PHE A 206 26.24 -1.28 -9.89
CA PHE A 206 27.24 -0.21 -9.68
C PHE A 206 26.87 0.77 -8.54
N LEU A 207 25.60 0.84 -8.12
CA LEU A 207 25.18 1.64 -6.98
C LEU A 207 25.12 0.83 -5.67
N ARG A 208 25.18 -0.49 -5.74
CA ARG A 208 25.19 -1.34 -4.54
C ARG A 208 26.43 -1.17 -3.69
N CYS A 209 27.58 -0.88 -4.33
CA CYS A 209 28.81 -0.58 -3.61
C CYS A 209 28.73 0.75 -2.83
N LEU A 210 27.81 1.65 -3.21
CA LEU A 210 27.54 2.89 -2.51
C LEU A 210 26.52 2.72 -1.37
N ASP A 211 25.83 1.57 -1.30
CA ASP A 211 24.87 1.24 -0.22
C ASP A 211 25.61 0.67 1.01
N ILE A 212 26.57 1.44 1.52
CA ILE A 212 27.48 1.07 2.60
C ILE A 212 26.73 0.54 3.84
N ASN A 213 25.57 1.11 4.13
CA ASN A 213 24.76 0.75 5.30
C ASN A 213 23.58 -0.17 4.97
N ASN A 214 23.55 -0.77 3.80
CA ASN A 214 22.46 -1.64 3.34
C ASN A 214 21.06 -1.01 3.49
N LYS A 215 20.93 0.32 3.32
CA LYS A 215 19.66 1.04 3.48
C LYS A 215 18.58 0.57 2.51
N PHE A 216 18.99 0.20 1.30
CA PHE A 216 18.11 -0.34 0.28
C PHE A 216 18.02 -1.87 0.28
N LYS A 217 18.56 -2.53 1.31
CA LYS A 217 18.31 -3.96 1.53
C LYS A 217 16.83 -4.16 1.90
N TYR A 218 16.20 -5.18 1.33
CA TYR A 218 14.78 -5.43 1.56
C TYR A 218 14.41 -5.53 3.04
N SER A 219 15.21 -6.21 3.86
CA SER A 219 14.96 -6.31 5.31
C SER A 219 14.92 -4.98 6.06
N ASN A 220 15.52 -3.92 5.52
CA ASN A 220 15.43 -2.57 6.09
C ASN A 220 14.25 -1.79 5.51
N ILE A 221 14.00 -1.92 4.20
CA ILE A 221 12.90 -1.25 3.52
C ILE A 221 11.54 -1.77 4.00
N PHE A 222 11.41 -3.07 4.25
CA PHE A 222 10.19 -3.68 4.77
C PHE A 222 9.80 -3.20 6.18
N LYS A 223 10.68 -2.46 6.86
CA LYS A 223 10.39 -1.81 8.14
C LYS A 223 9.84 -0.38 7.98
N VAL A 224 9.72 0.12 6.75
CA VAL A 224 9.35 1.52 6.52
C VAL A 224 7.86 1.64 6.26
N LEU A 225 7.42 1.49 5.02
CA LEU A 225 5.99 1.57 4.70
C LEU A 225 5.35 0.18 4.71
N ARG A 226 4.31 0.05 5.53
CA ARG A 226 3.59 -1.19 5.76
C ARG A 226 2.10 -1.01 5.60
N ASN A 227 1.43 -2.10 5.23
CA ASN A 227 -0.02 -2.22 5.27
C ASN A 227 -0.39 -3.17 6.41
N HIS A 228 -1.16 -2.69 7.37
CA HIS A 228 -1.70 -3.45 8.47
C HIS A 228 -3.12 -3.87 8.11
N ILE A 229 -3.31 -5.15 7.84
CA ILE A 229 -4.58 -5.73 7.40
C ILE A 229 -5.29 -6.35 8.59
N LEU A 230 -6.59 -6.06 8.72
CA LEU A 230 -7.43 -6.54 9.78
C LEU A 230 -8.29 -7.71 9.25
N LEU A 231 -7.92 -8.93 9.62
CA LEU A 231 -8.58 -10.16 9.21
C LEU A 231 -9.68 -10.54 10.18
N GLU A 232 -10.79 -11.08 9.67
CA GLU A 232 -11.88 -11.63 10.48
C GLU A 232 -11.46 -12.93 11.19
N GLU A 233 -10.51 -13.66 10.61
CA GLU A 233 -9.96 -14.93 11.13
C GLU A 233 -8.44 -14.95 11.08
N GLU A 234 -7.81 -15.73 11.94
CA GLU A 234 -6.36 -15.92 11.95
C GLU A 234 -5.87 -16.63 10.67
N LEU A 235 -4.59 -16.42 10.36
CA LEU A 235 -3.91 -17.19 9.32
C LEU A 235 -3.79 -18.66 9.77
N VAL A 236 -4.09 -19.57 8.85
CA VAL A 236 -4.03 -21.03 9.10
C VAL A 236 -2.83 -21.69 8.42
N PHE A 237 -1.95 -20.89 7.83
CA PHE A 237 -0.77 -21.31 7.08
C PHE A 237 -1.06 -22.23 5.89
N LYS A 238 -2.25 -22.04 5.28
CA LYS A 238 -2.64 -22.63 4.00
C LYS A 238 -2.69 -21.53 2.96
N PRO A 239 -1.80 -21.54 1.95
CA PRO A 239 -1.61 -20.41 1.04
C PRO A 239 -2.90 -19.91 0.38
N GLU A 240 -3.72 -20.82 -0.16
CA GLU A 240 -4.95 -20.42 -0.88
C GLU A 240 -6.02 -19.85 0.06
N GLU A 241 -6.21 -20.44 1.26
CA GLU A 241 -7.17 -19.95 2.25
C GLU A 241 -6.73 -18.56 2.76
N ASP A 242 -5.46 -18.41 3.10
CA ASP A 242 -4.95 -17.18 3.70
C ASP A 242 -4.84 -16.05 2.65
N LYS A 243 -4.51 -16.37 1.39
CA LYS A 243 -4.62 -15.40 0.28
C LYS A 243 -6.04 -14.84 0.17
N GLN A 244 -7.07 -15.69 0.25
CA GLN A 244 -8.46 -15.22 0.15
C GLN A 244 -8.85 -14.31 1.31
N LYS A 245 -8.40 -14.60 2.55
CA LYS A 245 -8.61 -13.71 3.69
C LYS A 245 -7.98 -12.33 3.45
N ILE A 246 -6.73 -12.30 2.99
CA ILE A 246 -6.01 -11.06 2.65
C ILE A 246 -6.73 -10.31 1.53
N PHE A 247 -7.12 -10.98 0.45
CA PHE A 247 -7.80 -10.36 -0.68
C PHE A 247 -9.18 -9.80 -0.27
N ASN A 248 -9.92 -10.49 0.58
CA ASN A 248 -11.21 -10.01 1.09
C ASN A 248 -11.02 -8.75 1.93
N ALA A 249 -10.03 -8.72 2.82
CA ALA A 249 -9.73 -7.55 3.63
C ALA A 249 -9.25 -6.37 2.77
N LEU A 250 -8.37 -6.61 1.78
CA LEU A 250 -7.95 -5.59 0.80
C LEU A 250 -9.16 -5.07 -0.01
N ARG A 251 -10.07 -5.94 -0.45
CA ARG A 251 -11.27 -5.55 -1.22
C ARG A 251 -12.21 -4.66 -0.40
N LYS A 252 -12.36 -4.95 0.88
CA LYS A 252 -13.21 -4.21 1.80
C LYS A 252 -12.56 -2.90 2.27
N GLY A 253 -11.23 -2.79 2.24
CA GLY A 253 -10.50 -1.67 2.84
C GLY A 253 -10.29 -1.85 4.36
N HIS A 254 -10.33 -3.08 4.86
CA HIS A 254 -10.04 -3.42 6.25
C HIS A 254 -8.54 -3.34 6.54
N LEU A 255 -7.97 -2.16 6.35
CA LEU A 255 -6.55 -1.90 6.55
C LEU A 255 -6.27 -0.43 6.81
N PHE A 256 -5.16 -0.20 7.47
CA PHE A 256 -4.46 1.08 7.49
C PHE A 256 -3.03 0.90 6.98
N PHE A 257 -2.35 1.98 6.65
CA PHE A 257 -0.96 1.95 6.27
C PHE A 257 -0.14 2.99 7.03
N SER A 258 1.14 2.70 7.22
CA SER A 258 1.96 3.45 8.16
C SER A 258 3.44 3.46 7.80
N ASN A 259 4.15 4.46 8.34
CA ASN A 259 5.60 4.49 8.40
C ASN A 259 6.07 3.93 9.75
N ASP A 260 6.17 2.61 9.84
CA ASP A 260 6.52 1.90 11.08
C ASP A 260 7.94 2.12 11.56
N TYR A 261 8.79 2.69 10.71
CA TYR A 261 10.12 3.08 11.13
C TYR A 261 10.10 4.23 12.16
N LEU A 262 9.08 5.08 12.12
CA LEU A 262 8.93 6.17 13.10
C LEU A 262 8.54 5.64 14.47
N SER A 263 7.60 4.73 14.50
CA SER A 263 7.09 4.04 15.69
C SER A 263 6.25 2.85 15.24
N ASP A 264 6.20 1.80 16.04
CA ASP A 264 5.32 0.65 15.79
C ASP A 264 3.86 1.11 15.83
N SER A 265 3.15 0.90 14.72
CA SER A 265 1.74 1.29 14.57
C SER A 265 0.77 0.17 14.91
N SER A 266 1.26 -1.01 15.29
CA SER A 266 0.43 -2.16 15.65
C SER A 266 -0.56 -1.80 16.77
N GLY A 267 -1.82 -2.24 16.59
CA GLY A 267 -2.91 -1.93 17.50
C GLY A 267 -3.54 -0.55 17.30
N PHE A 268 -3.18 0.18 16.20
CA PHE A 268 -4.01 1.31 15.77
C PHE A 268 -5.42 0.81 15.45
N TYR A 269 -6.42 1.56 15.88
CA TYR A 269 -7.82 1.19 15.69
C TYR A 269 -8.67 2.39 15.29
N PHE A 270 -9.51 2.19 14.29
CA PHE A 270 -10.57 3.12 13.90
C PHE A 270 -11.82 2.30 13.56
N GLY A 271 -12.85 2.40 14.40
CA GLY A 271 -14.05 1.60 14.28
C GLY A 271 -15.02 1.78 15.43
N SER A 272 -16.01 0.90 15.56
CA SER A 272 -16.95 0.92 16.69
C SER A 272 -16.33 0.33 17.96
N GLU A 273 -16.86 0.74 19.11
CA GLU A 273 -16.38 0.29 20.42
C GLU A 273 -16.52 -1.23 20.62
N ASP A 274 -17.59 -1.82 20.07
CA ASP A 274 -17.85 -3.25 20.12
C ASP A 274 -16.95 -4.09 19.19
N GLY A 275 -16.14 -3.43 18.32
CA GLY A 275 -15.19 -4.07 17.43
C GLY A 275 -15.82 -4.74 16.20
N TYR A 276 -17.12 -4.55 15.94
CA TYR A 276 -17.77 -5.10 14.75
C TYR A 276 -17.61 -4.26 13.50
N ILE A 277 -17.40 -2.96 13.66
CA ILE A 277 -17.20 -2.00 12.57
C ILE A 277 -15.75 -1.53 12.60
N ILE A 278 -15.12 -1.55 11.45
CA ILE A 278 -13.75 -1.02 11.26
C ILE A 278 -13.67 -0.20 9.99
N MET A 279 -12.53 0.41 9.75
CA MET A 279 -12.23 1.07 8.47
C MET A 279 -12.55 0.12 7.29
N GLY A 280 -13.16 0.65 6.23
CA GLY A 280 -13.69 -0.08 5.09
C GLY A 280 -15.20 -0.33 5.16
N ASP A 281 -15.79 -0.32 6.34
CA ASP A 281 -17.20 -0.60 6.53
C ASP A 281 -18.11 0.61 6.25
N THR A 282 -19.41 0.30 6.07
CA THR A 282 -20.48 1.30 5.97
C THR A 282 -21.44 1.13 7.14
N ILE A 283 -21.77 2.22 7.84
CA ILE A 283 -22.67 2.21 8.99
C ILE A 283 -23.68 3.35 8.94
N ASN A 284 -24.75 3.21 9.73
CA ASN A 284 -25.75 4.26 9.90
C ASN A 284 -25.22 5.40 10.78
N ILE A 285 -25.69 6.62 10.50
CA ILE A 285 -25.40 7.82 11.28
C ILE A 285 -25.77 7.63 12.78
N GLY A 286 -25.02 8.32 13.64
CA GLY A 286 -25.31 8.32 15.10
C GLY A 286 -24.60 7.20 15.88
N ARG A 287 -23.93 6.26 15.23
CA ARG A 287 -23.17 5.23 15.92
C ARG A 287 -21.80 5.75 16.36
N PRO A 288 -21.42 5.63 17.67
CA PRO A 288 -20.12 6.07 18.14
C PRO A 288 -18.96 5.32 17.46
N LEU A 289 -17.92 6.04 17.11
CA LEU A 289 -16.67 5.52 16.58
C LEU A 289 -15.51 5.87 17.52
N VAL A 290 -14.62 4.91 17.69
CA VAL A 290 -13.40 5.00 18.50
C VAL A 290 -12.19 5.16 17.59
N VAL A 291 -11.31 6.05 17.95
CA VAL A 291 -9.94 6.13 17.42
C VAL A 291 -8.98 5.83 18.56
N LYS A 292 -8.10 4.85 18.35
CA LYS A 292 -7.07 4.47 19.32
C LYS A 292 -5.71 4.43 18.64
N ASN A 293 -4.78 5.23 19.09
CA ASN A 293 -3.39 5.19 18.67
C ASN A 293 -2.56 4.29 19.57
N PRO A 294 -1.52 3.64 19.08
CA PRO A 294 -0.58 2.88 19.92
C PRO A 294 0.07 3.75 21.00
N VAL A 295 0.42 4.97 20.63
CA VAL A 295 0.97 6.00 21.53
C VAL A 295 0.19 7.31 21.35
N SER A 296 0.35 8.26 22.28
CA SER A 296 -0.24 9.60 22.12
C SER A 296 0.41 10.31 20.93
N ALA A 297 -0.40 10.73 19.96
CA ALA A 297 0.06 11.33 18.71
C ALA A 297 -0.94 12.35 18.17
N LEU A 298 -0.46 13.31 17.37
CA LEU A 298 -1.30 14.28 16.71
C LEU A 298 -2.20 13.56 15.70
N THR A 299 -3.50 13.65 15.87
CA THR A 299 -4.48 12.90 15.09
C THR A 299 -5.49 13.85 14.48
N ARG A 300 -5.76 13.65 13.21
CA ARG A 300 -6.78 14.35 12.43
C ARG A 300 -7.92 13.43 12.12
N LEU A 301 -9.13 13.89 12.36
CA LEU A 301 -10.34 13.31 11.75
C LEU A 301 -10.65 14.09 10.48
N VAL A 302 -10.69 13.36 9.37
CA VAL A 302 -11.01 13.92 8.04
C VAL A 302 -12.39 13.45 7.62
N PHE A 303 -13.24 14.38 7.23
CA PHE A 303 -14.58 14.14 6.70
C PHE A 303 -14.69 14.73 5.30
N ASN A 304 -14.99 13.90 4.31
CA ASN A 304 -15.15 14.29 2.91
C ASN A 304 -13.99 15.20 2.40
N GLY A 305 -12.75 14.88 2.81
CA GLY A 305 -11.54 15.63 2.44
C GLY A 305 -11.27 16.90 3.28
N ARG A 306 -12.06 17.17 4.32
CA ARG A 306 -11.88 18.32 5.20
C ARG A 306 -11.53 17.87 6.61
N ILE A 307 -10.55 18.50 7.24
CA ILE A 307 -10.22 18.25 8.64
C ILE A 307 -11.36 18.79 9.51
N LEU A 308 -12.02 17.88 10.27
CA LEU A 308 -13.03 18.26 11.24
C LEU A 308 -12.40 18.69 12.56
N TRP A 309 -11.38 17.95 13.01
CA TRP A 309 -10.60 18.30 14.20
C TRP A 309 -9.19 17.72 14.11
N GLU A 310 -8.30 18.31 14.87
CA GLU A 310 -6.91 17.88 15.04
C GLU A 310 -6.54 18.02 16.51
N ASN A 311 -6.15 16.92 17.17
CA ASN A 311 -5.82 16.88 18.57
C ASN A 311 -4.71 15.85 18.87
N GLN A 312 -3.96 16.10 19.96
CA GLN A 312 -3.05 15.11 20.52
C GLN A 312 -3.84 14.09 21.33
N ILE A 313 -3.99 12.87 20.82
CA ILE A 313 -4.78 11.82 21.48
C ILE A 313 -4.05 10.49 21.54
N LYS A 314 -4.39 9.68 22.54
CA LYS A 314 -4.13 8.25 22.57
C LYS A 314 -5.40 7.48 22.24
N THR A 315 -6.54 7.92 22.78
CA THR A 315 -7.86 7.34 22.50
C THR A 315 -8.90 8.46 22.54
N THR A 316 -9.84 8.41 21.61
CA THR A 316 -11.02 9.28 21.60
C THR A 316 -12.23 8.57 21.03
N VAL A 317 -13.41 9.06 21.40
CA VAL A 317 -14.69 8.61 20.83
C VAL A 317 -15.37 9.82 20.21
N PHE A 318 -15.98 9.63 19.06
CA PHE A 318 -16.83 10.65 18.44
C PHE A 318 -18.05 10.02 17.77
N VAL A 319 -19.09 10.81 17.61
CA VAL A 319 -20.30 10.39 16.91
C VAL A 319 -20.37 11.13 15.58
N PRO A 320 -20.34 10.42 14.44
CA PRO A 320 -20.51 11.06 13.13
C PRO A 320 -21.87 11.77 13.05
N GLY A 321 -21.84 13.07 12.74
CA GLY A 321 -23.04 13.91 12.65
C GLY A 321 -23.63 14.02 11.24
N HIS A 322 -22.91 13.57 10.21
CA HIS A 322 -23.30 13.71 8.82
C HIS A 322 -22.97 12.48 7.97
N PRO A 323 -23.82 12.13 6.99
CA PRO A 323 -23.49 11.13 5.99
C PRO A 323 -22.25 11.55 5.17
N GLY A 324 -21.40 10.58 4.83
CA GLY A 324 -20.17 10.80 4.07
C GLY A 324 -19.05 9.85 4.49
N VAL A 325 -17.83 10.16 4.12
CA VAL A 325 -16.66 9.30 4.39
C VAL A 325 -15.74 9.94 5.43
N TYR A 326 -15.33 9.13 6.39
CA TYR A 326 -14.48 9.53 7.51
C TYR A 326 -13.21 8.70 7.50
N ARG A 327 -12.05 9.32 7.67
CA ARG A 327 -10.76 8.64 7.84
C ARG A 327 -9.88 9.36 8.85
N ILE A 328 -8.84 8.69 9.29
CA ILE A 328 -7.88 9.18 10.29
C ILE A 328 -6.51 9.37 9.65
N GLU A 329 -5.86 10.48 9.98
CA GLU A 329 -4.44 10.73 9.75
C GLU A 329 -3.76 10.91 11.10
N VAL A 330 -2.61 10.25 11.31
CA VAL A 330 -1.83 10.37 12.54
C VAL A 330 -0.41 10.85 12.21
N PHE A 331 0.07 11.80 12.99
CA PHE A 331 1.41 12.35 12.87
C PHE A 331 2.19 12.09 14.17
N TYR A 332 3.35 11.48 14.03
CA TYR A 332 4.25 11.22 15.15
C TYR A 332 5.49 12.09 15.05
N GLN A 333 5.79 12.87 16.09
CA GLN A 333 6.89 13.86 16.11
C GLN A 333 6.86 14.82 14.89
N GLY A 334 5.67 15.22 14.46
CA GLY A 334 5.47 16.12 13.33
C GLY A 334 5.64 15.47 11.94
N LEU A 335 5.86 14.15 11.87
CA LEU A 335 6.00 13.40 10.64
C LEU A 335 4.75 12.54 10.37
N PRO A 336 4.35 12.36 9.09
CA PRO A 336 3.22 11.49 8.75
C PRO A 336 3.52 10.05 9.16
N TRP A 337 2.58 9.45 9.89
CA TRP A 337 2.78 8.13 10.48
C TRP A 337 1.74 7.12 10.04
N ILE A 338 0.44 7.34 10.34
CA ILE A 338 -0.64 6.39 10.04
C ILE A 338 -1.72 7.06 9.20
N PHE A 339 -2.24 6.35 8.20
CA PHE A 339 -3.42 6.73 7.42
C PHE A 339 -4.40 5.55 7.39
N SER A 340 -5.62 5.76 7.90
CA SER A 340 -6.66 4.75 7.83
C SER A 340 -7.39 4.77 6.49
N ASN A 341 -7.97 3.64 6.10
CA ASN A 341 -9.07 3.65 5.14
C ASN A 341 -10.32 4.30 5.73
N HIS A 342 -11.30 4.60 4.86
CA HIS A 342 -12.51 5.30 5.25
C HIS A 342 -13.50 4.37 5.97
N ILE A 343 -14.31 4.95 6.87
CA ILE A 343 -15.63 4.44 7.25
C ILE A 343 -16.67 5.30 6.54
N SER A 344 -17.62 4.65 5.88
CA SER A 344 -18.73 5.34 5.20
C SER A 344 -19.94 5.44 6.13
N ILE A 345 -20.51 6.63 6.26
CA ILE A 345 -21.71 6.91 7.07
C ILE A 345 -22.87 7.16 6.12
N ARG A 346 -24.01 6.49 6.36
CA ARG A 346 -25.25 6.64 5.59
C ARG A 346 -26.42 7.07 6.46
#